data_41a1705c2983c48239e82db813d5d26e
#
_entry.id   41a1705c2983c48239e82db813d5d26e
#
_cell.length_a   1.000
_cell.length_b   1.000
_cell.length_c   1.000
_cell.angle_alpha   90.00
_cell.angle_beta   90.00
_cell.angle_gamma   90.00
#
_symmetry.space_group_name_H-M   'P 1'
#
loop_
_entity.id
_entity.type
_entity.pdbx_description
1 polymer ?
#
loop_
_entity_poly.entity_id
_entity_poly.type
_entity_poly.pdbx_seq_one_letter_code
_entity_poly.pdbx_strand_id
1 'polypeptide(L)'
;WADASIAVQPCVLAMDSGGAGITSQGNASVNLTGCSMRSNAAISTGGSGTMSAAGFYAGSSITGSETGGPLFPYDGTISDPYAHYSPVQDALSQLGSSSGPAFNDKPGVTTPLVSGIPKFWSKWDIQGSVVLSPGIYYVNGDISLGDSASLSSLSSAGVTIVMGGVLTMRGGSIISLSAATKAVYLNGAIPGVVFAGNSSNRSSFNGNTGTKLTGVVYYPNGALDFGGTSQGGTTGCLEVIARSIQL
;
A
#
# COMPACT_ATOMS: atom_id res chain seq x y z
N TRP A 1 -13.99 -12.80 31.06
CA TRP A 1 -14.98 -12.19 30.16
C TRP A 1 -14.25 -11.84 28.91
N ALA A 2 -14.28 -12.75 27.91
CA ALA A 2 -13.79 -12.47 26.59
C ALA A 2 -14.82 -11.52 25.95
N ASP A 3 -14.41 -10.30 25.69
CA ASP A 3 -15.16 -9.37 24.88
C ASP A 3 -15.13 -9.90 23.45
N ALA A 4 -16.21 -10.57 23.06
CA ALA A 4 -16.37 -11.11 21.72
C ALA A 4 -16.86 -10.00 20.78
N SER A 5 -16.20 -8.87 20.73
CA SER A 5 -16.25 -8.04 19.55
C SER A 5 -15.40 -8.76 18.50
N ILE A 6 -16.02 -9.46 17.59
CA ILE A 6 -15.38 -9.91 16.35
C ILE A 6 -15.04 -8.62 15.60
N ALA A 7 -13.90 -8.03 15.97
CA ALA A 7 -13.38 -6.89 15.25
C ALA A 7 -13.09 -7.36 13.84
N VAL A 8 -13.94 -6.97 12.91
CA VAL A 8 -13.71 -7.23 11.49
C VAL A 8 -12.34 -6.64 11.16
N GLN A 9 -11.42 -7.46 10.66
CA GLN A 9 -10.03 -7.05 10.39
C GLN A 9 -10.04 -5.80 9.51
N PRO A 10 -9.25 -4.77 9.85
CA PRO A 10 -9.16 -3.57 9.01
C PRO A 10 -8.42 -3.88 7.72
N CYS A 11 -9.01 -3.49 6.59
CA CYS A 11 -8.29 -3.43 5.31
C CYS A 11 -7.56 -2.09 5.12
N VAL A 12 -8.00 -1.06 5.84
CA VAL A 12 -7.41 0.28 5.77
C VAL A 12 -7.18 0.75 7.21
N LEU A 13 -5.91 1.02 7.54
CA LEU A 13 -5.50 1.44 8.87
C LEU A 13 -4.61 2.68 8.79
N ALA A 14 -5.09 3.81 9.34
CA ALA A 14 -4.29 5.00 9.54
C ALA A 14 -3.77 5.07 11.00
N MET A 15 -2.45 5.19 11.14
CA MET A 15 -1.74 5.07 12.41
C MET A 15 -1.60 6.40 13.17
N ASP A 16 -1.68 7.54 12.47
CA ASP A 16 -1.54 8.87 13.09
C ASP A 16 -2.72 9.15 14.02
N SER A 17 -2.43 9.52 15.26
CA SER A 17 -3.44 9.88 16.25
C SER A 17 -3.73 11.39 16.31
N GLY A 18 -2.93 12.21 15.66
CA GLY A 18 -2.99 13.68 15.75
C GLY A 18 -3.47 14.41 14.51
N GLY A 19 -3.85 13.71 13.46
CA GLY A 19 -4.15 14.30 12.15
C GLY A 19 -5.48 13.88 11.54
N ALA A 20 -5.58 14.04 10.22
CA ALA A 20 -6.78 13.70 9.44
C ALA A 20 -6.84 12.20 9.12
N GLY A 21 -6.18 11.33 9.81
CA GLY A 21 -6.26 9.87 9.70
C GLY A 21 -6.59 9.33 8.29
N ILE A 22 -7.87 9.05 8.04
CA ILE A 22 -8.37 8.62 6.73
C ILE A 22 -9.28 9.72 6.17
N THR A 23 -8.99 10.14 4.94
CA THR A 23 -9.81 11.14 4.23
C THR A 23 -10.18 10.63 2.84
N SER A 24 -11.38 10.98 2.40
CA SER A 24 -11.78 10.87 1.00
C SER A 24 -12.30 12.23 0.53
N GLN A 25 -11.93 12.64 -0.66
CA GLN A 25 -12.31 13.95 -1.21
C GLN A 25 -12.82 13.84 -2.65
N GLY A 26 -13.60 14.85 -3.04
CA GLY A 26 -14.16 14.90 -4.40
C GLY A 26 -15.29 13.89 -4.60
N ASN A 27 -15.25 13.15 -5.69
CA ASN A 27 -16.29 12.17 -6.08
C ASN A 27 -15.80 10.72 -5.90
N ALA A 28 -14.79 10.49 -5.04
CA ALA A 28 -14.25 9.17 -4.83
C ALA A 28 -15.31 8.22 -4.23
N SER A 29 -15.36 7.00 -4.75
CA SER A 29 -16.19 5.93 -4.20
C SER A 29 -15.30 4.79 -3.76
N VAL A 30 -15.23 4.57 -2.45
CA VAL A 30 -14.42 3.51 -1.83
C VAL A 30 -15.35 2.42 -1.32
N ASN A 31 -15.12 1.18 -1.77
CA ASN A 31 -15.91 0.04 -1.34
C ASN A 31 -15.01 -1.08 -0.80
N LEU A 32 -15.08 -1.32 0.51
CA LEU A 32 -14.35 -2.37 1.21
C LEU A 32 -15.31 -3.50 1.57
N THR A 33 -15.30 -4.57 0.77
CA THR A 33 -16.18 -5.71 1.01
C THR A 33 -15.59 -6.63 2.08
N GLY A 34 -16.34 -6.84 3.17
CA GLY A 34 -16.02 -7.82 4.20
C GLY A 34 -14.92 -7.43 5.17
N CYS A 35 -14.46 -6.18 5.16
CA CYS A 35 -13.46 -5.68 6.10
C CYS A 35 -13.78 -4.27 6.60
N SER A 36 -13.12 -3.85 7.66
CA SER A 36 -13.34 -2.54 8.28
C SER A 36 -12.33 -1.49 7.85
N MET A 37 -12.67 -0.25 8.12
CA MET A 37 -11.79 0.91 8.03
C MET A 37 -11.48 1.40 9.44
N ARG A 38 -10.20 1.61 9.75
CA ARG A 38 -9.77 2.05 11.08
C ARG A 38 -8.76 3.18 11.01
N SER A 39 -8.93 4.15 11.90
CA SER A 39 -8.03 5.29 12.05
C SER A 39 -7.77 5.57 13.53
N ASN A 40 -6.51 5.81 13.90
CA ASN A 40 -6.17 6.31 15.22
C ASN A 40 -6.56 7.80 15.44
N ALA A 41 -6.93 8.49 14.34
CA ALA A 41 -7.46 9.85 14.35
C ALA A 41 -8.89 9.87 13.80
N ALA A 42 -9.22 10.82 12.93
CA ALA A 42 -10.53 10.93 12.30
C ALA A 42 -10.66 10.07 11.04
N ILE A 43 -11.91 9.78 10.67
CA ILE A 43 -12.30 9.34 9.33
C ILE A 43 -13.23 10.41 8.78
N SER A 44 -12.97 10.90 7.56
CA SER A 44 -13.81 11.94 6.96
C SER A 44 -14.00 11.76 5.46
N THR A 45 -15.24 11.90 5.02
CA THR A 45 -15.61 11.95 3.61
C THR A 45 -16.06 13.36 3.26
N GLY A 46 -15.37 13.99 2.31
CA GLY A 46 -15.69 15.31 1.78
C GLY A 46 -16.24 15.26 0.34
N GLY A 47 -16.96 16.29 -0.05
CA GLY A 47 -17.57 16.37 -1.38
C GLY A 47 -18.75 15.42 -1.56
N SER A 48 -18.87 14.85 -2.76
CA SER A 48 -19.89 13.84 -3.12
C SER A 48 -19.36 12.40 -3.02
N GLY A 49 -18.19 12.21 -2.45
CA GLY A 49 -17.59 10.89 -2.26
C GLY A 49 -18.38 10.03 -1.27
N THR A 50 -18.19 8.72 -1.37
CA THR A 50 -18.77 7.75 -0.43
C THR A 50 -17.73 6.73 0.00
N MET A 51 -17.77 6.34 1.27
CA MET A 51 -16.99 5.21 1.79
C MET A 51 -17.93 4.12 2.30
N SER A 52 -17.73 2.88 1.86
CA SER A 52 -18.48 1.72 2.31
C SER A 52 -17.52 0.67 2.88
N ALA A 53 -17.81 0.19 4.08
CA ALA A 53 -17.01 -0.84 4.77
C ALA A 53 -17.91 -1.67 5.71
N ALA A 54 -17.40 -2.80 6.21
CA ALA A 54 -18.10 -3.61 7.19
C ALA A 54 -18.19 -2.93 8.58
N GLY A 55 -17.39 -1.90 8.83
CA GLY A 55 -17.43 -1.05 10.01
C GLY A 55 -16.37 0.04 9.94
N PHE A 56 -16.61 1.14 10.65
CA PHE A 56 -15.72 2.29 10.73
C PHE A 56 -15.34 2.56 12.18
N TYR A 57 -14.05 2.57 12.47
CA TYR A 57 -13.50 2.77 13.82
C TYR A 57 -12.54 3.94 13.79
N ALA A 58 -12.78 4.95 14.61
CA ALA A 58 -11.94 6.13 14.68
C ALA A 58 -11.55 6.47 16.11
N GLY A 59 -10.29 6.86 16.32
CA GLY A 59 -9.82 7.36 17.61
C GLY A 59 -10.43 8.72 17.96
N SER A 60 -10.97 9.43 16.99
CA SER A 60 -11.73 10.67 17.20
C SER A 60 -13.06 10.64 16.44
N SER A 61 -13.33 11.57 15.56
CA SER A 61 -14.61 11.70 14.87
C SER A 61 -14.69 10.87 13.57
N ILE A 62 -15.93 10.54 13.19
CA ILE A 62 -16.28 10.05 11.87
C ILE A 62 -17.26 11.04 11.28
N THR A 63 -16.99 11.55 10.07
CA THR A 63 -17.80 12.60 9.43
C THR A 63 -17.91 12.40 7.94
N GLY A 64 -19.13 12.51 7.41
CA GLY A 64 -19.41 12.48 5.95
C GLY A 64 -20.40 11.40 5.56
N SER A 65 -20.18 10.77 4.39
CA SER A 65 -21.09 9.81 3.78
C SER A 65 -20.52 8.39 3.86
N GLU A 66 -20.49 7.84 5.08
CA GLU A 66 -20.09 6.46 5.35
C GLU A 66 -21.31 5.55 5.29
N THR A 67 -21.17 4.39 4.63
CA THR A 67 -22.25 3.41 4.43
C THR A 67 -21.77 1.98 4.66
N GLY A 68 -22.71 1.06 4.87
CA GLY A 68 -22.45 -0.37 4.98
C GLY A 68 -22.47 -0.88 6.41
N GLY A 69 -21.47 -0.54 7.21
CA GLY A 69 -21.34 -1.01 8.59
C GLY A 69 -21.56 0.06 9.66
N PRO A 70 -21.50 -0.34 10.94
CA PRO A 70 -21.64 0.58 12.06
C PRO A 70 -20.47 1.54 12.18
N LEU A 71 -20.73 2.70 12.81
CA LEU A 71 -19.76 3.75 13.08
C LEU A 71 -19.38 3.74 14.55
N PHE A 72 -18.09 3.66 14.84
CA PHE A 72 -17.53 3.69 16.19
C PHE A 72 -16.54 4.86 16.32
N PRO A 73 -17.02 6.10 16.51
CA PRO A 73 -16.16 7.22 16.83
C PRO A 73 -15.65 7.08 18.26
N TYR A 74 -14.45 7.61 18.54
CA TYR A 74 -13.79 7.54 19.85
C TYR A 74 -13.51 6.11 20.35
N ASP A 75 -13.28 5.17 19.41
CA ASP A 75 -13.01 3.75 19.72
C ASP A 75 -11.57 3.51 20.23
N GLY A 76 -10.81 4.59 20.47
CA GLY A 76 -9.42 4.50 20.89
C GLY A 76 -8.44 4.28 19.75
N THR A 77 -7.19 4.04 20.11
CA THR A 77 -6.10 3.82 19.18
C THR A 77 -5.62 2.37 19.23
N ILE A 78 -5.10 1.87 18.13
CA ILE A 78 -4.42 0.58 18.07
C ILE A 78 -2.94 0.77 17.76
N SER A 79 -2.13 -0.14 18.27
CA SER A 79 -0.71 -0.21 17.97
C SER A 79 -0.48 -0.69 16.54
N ASP A 80 0.68 -0.37 15.99
CA ASP A 80 1.11 -0.86 14.69
C ASP A 80 1.19 -2.41 14.69
N PRO A 81 0.39 -3.11 13.88
CA PRO A 81 0.37 -4.57 13.85
C PRO A 81 1.67 -5.18 13.31
N TYR A 82 2.46 -4.41 12.56
CA TYR A 82 3.73 -4.85 11.97
C TYR A 82 4.97 -4.37 12.72
N ALA A 83 4.83 -3.60 13.82
CA ALA A 83 5.96 -3.10 14.60
C ALA A 83 6.91 -4.21 15.08
N HIS A 84 6.37 -5.40 15.35
CA HIS A 84 7.11 -6.56 15.82
C HIS A 84 7.17 -7.72 14.82
N TYR A 85 6.72 -7.49 13.58
CA TYR A 85 6.84 -8.50 12.53
C TYR A 85 8.24 -8.46 11.93
N SER A 86 9.13 -9.30 12.48
CA SER A 86 10.56 -9.31 12.14
C SER A 86 10.85 -9.35 10.64
N PRO A 87 10.17 -10.12 9.78
CA PRO A 87 10.50 -10.12 8.36
C PRO A 87 10.37 -8.73 7.70
N VAL A 88 9.40 -7.92 8.12
CA VAL A 88 9.24 -6.54 7.62
C VAL A 88 10.28 -5.61 8.24
N GLN A 89 10.48 -5.67 9.56
CA GLN A 89 11.42 -4.78 10.25
C GLN A 89 12.87 -5.05 9.84
N ASP A 90 13.25 -6.31 9.68
CA ASP A 90 14.57 -6.70 9.18
C ASP A 90 14.79 -6.24 7.74
N ALA A 91 13.76 -6.33 6.87
CA ALA A 91 13.83 -5.83 5.51
C ALA A 91 13.98 -4.31 5.46
N LEU A 92 13.19 -3.57 6.24
CA LEU A 92 13.30 -2.10 6.33
C LEU A 92 14.66 -1.65 6.86
N SER A 93 15.26 -2.38 7.81
CA SER A 93 16.58 -2.08 8.38
C SER A 93 17.71 -2.22 7.36
N GLN A 94 17.53 -2.96 6.28
CA GLN A 94 18.51 -3.10 5.20
C GLN A 94 18.56 -1.89 4.27
N LEU A 95 17.54 -1.02 4.28
CA LEU A 95 17.56 0.20 3.48
C LEU A 95 18.69 1.13 3.93
N GLY A 96 19.37 1.72 2.95
CA GLY A 96 20.53 2.61 3.21
C GLY A 96 21.82 1.88 3.56
N SER A 97 21.81 0.56 3.75
CA SER A 97 23.02 -0.22 4.10
C SER A 97 23.99 -0.36 2.93
N SER A 98 23.55 -0.17 1.71
CA SER A 98 24.36 -0.24 0.49
C SER A 98 23.73 0.62 -0.61
N SER A 99 24.59 1.28 -1.40
CA SER A 99 24.17 1.99 -2.60
C SER A 99 24.14 1.03 -3.79
N GLY A 100 23.01 1.03 -4.54
CA GLY A 100 22.90 0.30 -5.79
C GLY A 100 22.86 1.25 -7.00
N PRO A 101 22.85 0.73 -8.24
CA PRO A 101 22.63 1.53 -9.43
C PRO A 101 21.22 2.12 -9.46
N ALA A 102 21.03 3.21 -10.18
CA ALA A 102 19.71 3.66 -10.57
C ALA A 102 19.18 2.77 -11.70
N PHE A 103 17.90 2.45 -11.63
CA PHE A 103 17.18 1.82 -12.75
C PHE A 103 16.40 2.90 -13.49
N ASN A 104 16.65 2.99 -14.80
CA ASN A 104 15.95 3.92 -15.68
C ASN A 104 15.50 3.11 -16.89
N ASP A 105 14.22 2.85 -16.97
CA ASP A 105 13.59 2.17 -18.11
C ASP A 105 13.18 3.18 -19.19
N LYS A 106 12.90 2.68 -20.40
CA LYS A 106 12.54 3.54 -21.53
C LYS A 106 11.11 3.27 -21.99
N PRO A 107 10.40 4.28 -22.49
CA PRO A 107 9.07 4.11 -23.06
C PRO A 107 9.07 3.04 -24.16
N GLY A 108 8.02 2.20 -24.17
CA GLY A 108 7.81 1.15 -25.17
C GLY A 108 8.71 -0.08 -25.04
N VAL A 109 9.55 -0.15 -24.00
CA VAL A 109 10.41 -1.31 -23.72
C VAL A 109 9.78 -2.15 -22.61
N THR A 110 9.92 -3.48 -22.72
CA THR A 110 9.60 -4.40 -21.62
C THR A 110 10.88 -4.92 -21.01
N THR A 111 11.11 -4.59 -19.75
CA THR A 111 12.34 -4.94 -19.02
C THR A 111 12.04 -5.93 -17.88
N PRO A 112 12.56 -7.16 -17.96
CA PRO A 112 12.47 -8.10 -16.85
C PRO A 112 13.50 -7.73 -15.78
N LEU A 113 13.09 -7.71 -14.50
CA LEU A 113 13.99 -7.60 -13.36
C LEU A 113 14.01 -8.89 -12.55
N VAL A 114 15.21 -9.28 -12.15
CA VAL A 114 15.44 -10.48 -11.33
C VAL A 114 15.71 -10.06 -9.89
N SER A 115 15.03 -10.68 -8.96
CA SER A 115 15.23 -10.43 -7.53
C SER A 115 16.68 -10.71 -7.11
N GLY A 116 17.25 -9.81 -6.29
CA GLY A 116 18.61 -9.94 -5.77
C GLY A 116 19.73 -9.55 -6.75
N ILE A 117 19.41 -9.08 -7.96
CA ILE A 117 20.42 -8.68 -8.97
C ILE A 117 20.05 -7.33 -9.61
N PRO A 118 20.68 -6.22 -9.20
CA PRO A 118 21.49 -6.08 -7.99
C PRO A 118 20.63 -6.23 -6.73
N LYS A 119 21.25 -6.49 -5.58
CA LYS A 119 20.52 -6.61 -4.31
C LYS A 119 19.82 -5.31 -3.94
N PHE A 120 20.46 -4.16 -4.21
CA PHE A 120 19.93 -2.83 -3.89
C PHE A 120 19.91 -1.97 -5.14
N TRP A 121 18.88 -1.14 -5.23
CA TRP A 121 18.73 -0.07 -6.22
C TRP A 121 18.73 1.29 -5.52
N SER A 122 19.33 2.31 -6.13
CA SER A 122 19.26 3.67 -5.56
C SER A 122 17.91 4.32 -5.81
N LYS A 123 17.31 4.09 -6.96
CA LYS A 123 15.95 4.53 -7.35
C LYS A 123 15.45 3.74 -8.56
N TRP A 124 14.15 3.80 -8.80
CA TRP A 124 13.53 3.33 -10.04
C TRP A 124 12.81 4.47 -10.76
N ASP A 125 13.12 4.64 -12.04
CA ASP A 125 12.42 5.52 -12.97
C ASP A 125 11.89 4.66 -14.12
N ILE A 126 10.61 4.33 -14.07
CA ILE A 126 9.94 3.38 -14.96
C ILE A 126 9.14 4.19 -15.97
N GLN A 127 9.52 4.10 -17.25
CA GLN A 127 8.85 4.78 -18.37
C GLN A 127 8.20 3.80 -19.34
N GLY A 128 8.56 2.52 -19.29
CA GLY A 128 8.04 1.42 -20.09
C GLY A 128 7.30 0.39 -19.25
N SER A 129 7.53 -0.88 -19.56
CA SER A 129 6.94 -2.02 -18.86
C SER A 129 8.00 -2.78 -18.08
N VAL A 130 7.88 -2.87 -16.78
CA VAL A 130 8.78 -3.65 -15.92
C VAL A 130 8.05 -4.89 -15.41
N VAL A 131 8.70 -6.03 -15.56
CA VAL A 131 8.16 -7.33 -15.14
C VAL A 131 9.11 -7.95 -14.11
N LEU A 132 8.62 -8.09 -12.87
CA LEU A 132 9.40 -8.58 -11.75
C LEU A 132 9.34 -10.11 -11.66
N SER A 133 10.50 -10.75 -11.51
CA SER A 133 10.57 -12.14 -11.03
C SER A 133 10.14 -12.22 -9.56
N PRO A 134 9.64 -13.38 -9.09
CA PRO A 134 9.32 -13.55 -7.69
C PRO A 134 10.50 -13.25 -6.77
N GLY A 135 10.24 -12.58 -5.65
CA GLY A 135 11.26 -12.28 -4.66
C GLY A 135 11.15 -10.91 -4.01
N ILE A 136 12.22 -10.52 -3.33
CA ILE A 136 12.32 -9.21 -2.65
C ILE A 136 13.18 -8.25 -3.45
N TYR A 137 12.77 -6.97 -3.50
CA TYR A 137 13.46 -5.88 -4.17
C TYR A 137 13.68 -4.73 -3.21
N TYR A 138 14.92 -4.28 -3.07
CA TYR A 138 15.30 -3.15 -2.22
C TYR A 138 15.58 -1.91 -3.07
N VAL A 139 14.81 -0.85 -2.86
CA VAL A 139 14.97 0.44 -3.52
C VAL A 139 15.21 1.51 -2.45
N ASN A 140 16.45 1.99 -2.32
CA ASN A 140 16.81 2.94 -1.26
C ASN A 140 16.16 4.32 -1.42
N GLY A 141 15.81 4.71 -2.63
CA GLY A 141 15.17 5.98 -2.95
C GLY A 141 13.76 5.81 -3.52
N ASP A 142 13.42 6.73 -4.40
CA ASP A 142 12.08 6.82 -4.98
C ASP A 142 11.83 5.81 -6.10
N ILE A 143 10.56 5.46 -6.26
CA ILE A 143 10.03 4.74 -7.41
C ILE A 143 9.07 5.67 -8.13
N SER A 144 9.35 5.99 -9.40
CA SER A 144 8.46 6.78 -10.24
C SER A 144 8.01 5.99 -11.46
N LEU A 145 6.71 6.02 -11.73
CA LEU A 145 6.09 5.49 -12.93
C LEU A 145 5.62 6.64 -13.80
N GLY A 146 6.16 6.74 -15.00
CA GLY A 146 5.75 7.70 -16.02
C GLY A 146 4.37 7.39 -16.60
N ASP A 147 3.89 8.27 -17.47
CA ASP A 147 2.63 8.08 -18.17
C ASP A 147 2.65 6.78 -18.99
N SER A 148 1.63 5.95 -18.84
CA SER A 148 1.50 4.63 -19.48
C SER A 148 2.55 3.58 -19.08
N ALA A 149 3.38 3.84 -18.08
CA ALA A 149 4.31 2.86 -17.53
C ALA A 149 3.57 1.73 -16.80
N SER A 150 4.16 0.54 -16.80
CA SER A 150 3.60 -0.58 -16.06
C SER A 150 4.63 -1.31 -15.21
N LEU A 151 4.21 -1.72 -14.02
CA LEU A 151 4.98 -2.54 -13.11
C LEU A 151 4.17 -3.78 -12.74
N SER A 152 4.66 -4.96 -13.12
CA SER A 152 3.94 -6.21 -12.92
C SER A 152 4.86 -7.33 -12.43
N SER A 153 4.28 -8.43 -11.98
CA SER A 153 5.02 -9.65 -11.62
C SER A 153 4.74 -10.81 -12.57
N LEU A 154 5.76 -11.64 -12.81
CA LEU A 154 5.69 -12.78 -13.74
C LEU A 154 4.77 -13.91 -13.27
N SER A 155 4.51 -14.03 -11.97
CA SER A 155 3.78 -15.18 -11.45
C SER A 155 3.11 -14.88 -10.12
N SER A 156 2.21 -15.79 -9.71
CA SER A 156 1.55 -15.81 -8.40
C SER A 156 2.49 -16.10 -7.21
N ALA A 157 3.76 -16.42 -7.46
CA ALA A 157 4.74 -16.66 -6.39
C ALA A 157 5.09 -15.39 -5.58
N GLY A 158 4.67 -14.24 -6.08
CA GLY A 158 4.62 -12.98 -5.36
C GLY A 158 5.94 -12.23 -5.27
N VAL A 159 5.81 -10.95 -5.01
CA VAL A 159 6.93 -10.01 -4.83
C VAL A 159 6.75 -9.18 -3.58
N THR A 160 7.87 -8.74 -3.00
CA THR A 160 7.89 -7.69 -1.98
C THR A 160 8.82 -6.58 -2.45
N ILE A 161 8.35 -5.35 -2.47
CA ILE A 161 9.17 -4.16 -2.74
C ILE A 161 9.37 -3.41 -1.41
N VAL A 162 10.64 -3.26 -1.03
CA VAL A 162 11.06 -2.52 0.18
C VAL A 162 11.71 -1.22 -0.27
N MET A 163 11.15 -0.08 0.16
CA MET A 163 11.59 1.22 -0.37
C MET A 163 11.85 2.26 0.72
N GLY A 164 12.92 3.04 0.53
CA GLY A 164 13.32 4.11 1.43
C GLY A 164 12.71 5.47 1.08
N GLY A 165 12.35 5.66 -0.18
CA GLY A 165 11.75 6.89 -0.70
C GLY A 165 10.24 6.80 -0.86
N VAL A 166 9.72 7.50 -1.85
CA VAL A 166 8.28 7.55 -2.16
C VAL A 166 7.97 6.86 -3.48
N LEU A 167 6.75 6.34 -3.58
CA LEU A 167 6.16 5.91 -4.84
C LEU A 167 5.38 7.08 -5.45
N THR A 168 5.61 7.34 -6.73
CA THR A 168 4.83 8.30 -7.50
C THR A 168 4.35 7.67 -8.80
N MET A 169 3.05 7.63 -9.00
CA MET A 169 2.41 7.18 -10.23
C MET A 169 1.86 8.37 -11.00
N ARG A 170 2.10 8.41 -12.31
CA ARG A 170 1.56 9.44 -13.19
C ARG A 170 0.54 8.85 -14.15
N GLY A 171 -0.42 9.68 -14.54
CA GLY A 171 -1.38 9.48 -15.63
C GLY A 171 -1.80 8.03 -15.85
N GLY A 172 -1.74 7.47 -17.02
CA GLY A 172 -2.16 6.10 -17.33
C GLY A 172 -1.31 4.95 -16.77
N SER A 173 -0.40 5.17 -15.81
CA SER A 173 0.46 4.12 -15.26
C SER A 173 -0.32 3.04 -14.50
N ILE A 174 0.21 1.82 -14.48
CA ILE A 174 -0.44 0.64 -13.91
C ILE A 174 0.54 -0.13 -13.02
N ILE A 175 0.10 -0.54 -11.83
CA ILE A 175 0.80 -1.53 -11.01
C ILE A 175 -0.07 -2.78 -10.88
N SER A 176 0.47 -3.95 -11.20
CA SER A 176 -0.20 -5.24 -11.05
C SER A 176 0.70 -6.23 -10.32
N LEU A 177 0.64 -6.22 -8.98
CA LEU A 177 1.51 -6.98 -8.11
C LEU A 177 0.72 -7.75 -7.06
N SER A 178 1.22 -8.94 -6.73
CA SER A 178 0.72 -9.76 -5.64
C SER A 178 1.83 -10.09 -4.66
N ALA A 179 1.55 -10.05 -3.37
CA ALA A 179 2.44 -10.55 -2.35
C ALA A 179 2.59 -12.07 -2.44
N ALA A 180 3.72 -12.58 -1.97
CA ALA A 180 3.93 -14.01 -1.79
C ALA A 180 2.95 -14.57 -0.75
N THR A 181 2.60 -15.85 -0.88
CA THR A 181 1.85 -16.58 0.15
C THR A 181 2.78 -17.37 1.06
N LYS A 182 2.30 -17.80 2.23
CA LYS A 182 3.09 -18.67 3.12
C LYS A 182 3.50 -20.00 2.47
N ALA A 183 2.70 -20.49 1.53
CA ALA A 183 2.94 -21.75 0.83
C ALA A 183 3.92 -21.59 -0.34
N VAL A 184 3.96 -20.41 -0.94
CA VAL A 184 4.79 -20.14 -2.13
C VAL A 184 5.45 -18.78 -1.95
N TYR A 185 6.71 -18.78 -1.53
CA TYR A 185 7.55 -17.59 -1.54
C TYR A 185 8.95 -17.97 -2.03
N LEU A 186 9.52 -17.12 -2.86
CA LEU A 186 10.82 -17.32 -3.47
C LEU A 186 11.70 -16.10 -3.23
N ASN A 187 13.02 -16.34 -3.17
CA ASN A 187 14.04 -15.29 -3.16
C ASN A 187 13.79 -14.20 -2.10
N GLY A 188 13.34 -14.60 -0.89
CA GLY A 188 13.20 -13.71 0.26
C GLY A 188 11.96 -12.80 0.24
N ALA A 189 11.00 -12.99 -0.69
CA ALA A 189 9.73 -12.26 -0.63
C ALA A 189 9.03 -12.50 0.73
N ILE A 190 8.48 -11.43 1.31
CA ILE A 190 7.81 -11.50 2.61
C ILE A 190 6.36 -11.92 2.40
N PRO A 191 5.94 -13.09 2.94
CA PRO A 191 4.57 -13.54 2.76
C PRO A 191 3.54 -12.51 3.23
N GLY A 192 2.57 -12.22 2.38
CA GLY A 192 1.50 -11.27 2.65
C GLY A 192 1.85 -9.81 2.39
N VAL A 193 3.12 -9.43 2.19
CA VAL A 193 3.54 -8.03 2.04
C VAL A 193 3.99 -7.75 0.61
N VAL A 194 3.31 -6.82 -0.07
CA VAL A 194 3.64 -6.40 -1.44
C VAL A 194 4.52 -5.14 -1.45
N PHE A 195 4.27 -4.18 -0.57
CA PHE A 195 5.10 -2.99 -0.37
C PHE A 195 5.40 -2.78 1.11
N ALA A 196 6.66 -2.44 1.43
CA ALA A 196 7.06 -1.95 2.74
C ALA A 196 7.93 -0.70 2.56
N GLY A 197 7.59 0.40 3.23
CA GLY A 197 8.34 1.65 3.13
C GLY A 197 8.52 2.33 4.47
N ASN A 198 9.64 3.05 4.64
CA ASN A 198 9.94 3.80 5.86
C ASN A 198 10.01 5.32 5.67
N SER A 199 9.73 5.83 4.48
CA SER A 199 9.69 7.28 4.22
C SER A 199 8.59 7.96 5.04
N SER A 200 8.88 9.13 5.58
CA SER A 200 7.89 10.00 6.22
C SER A 200 7.10 10.87 5.23
N ASN A 201 7.51 10.87 3.96
CA ASN A 201 6.87 11.63 2.90
C ASN A 201 5.63 10.90 2.35
N ARG A 202 4.87 11.60 1.51
CA ARG A 202 3.66 11.08 0.87
C ARG A 202 4.02 10.25 -0.37
N SER A 203 3.46 9.04 -0.45
CA SER A 203 3.47 8.21 -1.65
C SER A 203 2.11 8.25 -2.33
N SER A 204 2.11 8.22 -3.67
CA SER A 204 0.91 8.36 -4.50
C SER A 204 0.72 7.12 -5.38
N PHE A 205 -0.41 6.46 -5.18
CA PHE A 205 -0.90 5.33 -5.98
C PHE A 205 -2.01 5.79 -6.95
N ASN A 206 -1.82 6.92 -7.60
CA ASN A 206 -2.79 7.56 -8.49
C ASN A 206 -2.76 6.95 -9.90
N GLY A 207 -2.99 5.65 -9.99
CA GLY A 207 -2.92 4.90 -11.23
C GLY A 207 -4.23 4.84 -12.03
N ASN A 208 -4.19 4.11 -13.14
CA ASN A 208 -5.33 3.81 -13.99
C ASN A 208 -6.14 2.61 -13.44
N THR A 209 -7.33 2.39 -14.00
CA THR A 209 -8.25 1.27 -13.68
C THR A 209 -7.63 -0.12 -13.72
N GLY A 210 -6.46 -0.27 -14.37
CA GLY A 210 -5.70 -1.53 -14.41
C GLY A 210 -4.82 -1.80 -13.18
N THR A 211 -4.71 -0.87 -12.24
CA THR A 211 -3.90 -1.07 -11.01
C THR A 211 -4.56 -2.12 -10.11
N LYS A 212 -3.81 -3.19 -9.82
CA LYS A 212 -4.24 -4.31 -8.99
C LYS A 212 -3.15 -4.64 -7.98
N LEU A 213 -3.47 -4.55 -6.70
CA LEU A 213 -2.58 -4.92 -5.61
C LEU A 213 -3.23 -5.99 -4.75
N THR A 214 -2.47 -7.02 -4.41
CA THR A 214 -2.88 -8.06 -3.46
C THR A 214 -1.81 -8.20 -2.38
N GLY A 215 -2.22 -8.13 -1.13
CA GLY A 215 -1.33 -8.17 0.03
C GLY A 215 -1.30 -6.85 0.78
N VAL A 216 -0.31 -6.68 1.64
CA VAL A 216 -0.17 -5.51 2.52
C VAL A 216 0.70 -4.44 1.88
N VAL A 217 0.22 -3.20 1.90
CA VAL A 217 1.00 -1.98 1.66
C VAL A 217 1.25 -1.34 3.02
N TYR A 218 2.49 -1.40 3.50
CA TYR A 218 2.89 -0.97 4.83
C TYR A 218 3.80 0.27 4.79
N TYR A 219 3.29 1.41 5.27
CA TYR A 219 3.93 2.73 5.24
C TYR A 219 3.71 3.49 6.55
N PRO A 220 4.17 2.99 7.70
CA PRO A 220 3.77 3.46 9.03
C PRO A 220 4.15 4.92 9.30
N ASN A 221 5.21 5.41 8.66
CA ASN A 221 5.74 6.77 8.87
C ASN A 221 5.24 7.78 7.83
N GLY A 222 4.73 7.32 6.68
CA GLY A 222 4.36 8.15 5.54
C GLY A 222 2.86 8.22 5.29
N ALA A 223 2.45 9.21 4.52
CA ALA A 223 1.10 9.30 3.99
C ALA A 223 0.96 8.50 2.69
N LEU A 224 -0.18 7.85 2.49
CA LEU A 224 -0.54 7.22 1.24
C LEU A 224 -1.75 7.93 0.61
N ASP A 225 -1.66 8.11 -0.71
CA ASP A 225 -2.68 8.73 -1.53
C ASP A 225 -3.10 7.73 -2.61
N PHE A 226 -4.34 7.27 -2.54
CA PHE A 226 -4.97 6.40 -3.52
C PHE A 226 -5.99 7.20 -4.31
N GLY A 227 -5.52 7.91 -5.33
CA GLY A 227 -6.39 8.68 -6.21
C GLY A 227 -6.64 7.99 -7.54
N GLY A 228 -7.46 8.63 -8.36
CA GLY A 228 -7.80 8.13 -9.69
C GLY A 228 -8.84 7.02 -9.66
N THR A 229 -8.77 6.12 -10.63
CA THR A 229 -9.68 4.99 -10.80
C THR A 229 -9.04 3.65 -10.41
N SER A 230 -8.07 3.67 -9.49
CA SER A 230 -7.42 2.45 -9.03
C SER A 230 -8.44 1.52 -8.35
N GLN A 231 -8.46 0.27 -8.77
CA GLN A 231 -9.30 -0.75 -8.15
C GLN A 231 -8.43 -1.68 -7.30
N GLY A 232 -8.80 -1.87 -6.04
CA GLY A 232 -8.33 -3.01 -5.28
C GLY A 232 -8.73 -4.30 -6.01
N GLY A 233 -7.78 -5.25 -6.13
CA GLY A 233 -8.01 -6.45 -6.93
C GLY A 233 -9.26 -7.23 -6.54
N THR A 234 -10.03 -7.66 -7.52
CA THR A 234 -11.27 -8.43 -7.32
C THR A 234 -11.05 -9.86 -6.84
N THR A 235 -9.82 -10.32 -6.73
CA THR A 235 -9.46 -11.71 -6.40
C THR A 235 -8.50 -11.86 -5.22
N GLY A 236 -8.15 -10.76 -4.52
CA GLY A 236 -7.24 -10.80 -3.37
C GLY A 236 -7.55 -9.69 -2.37
N CYS A 237 -7.19 -9.93 -1.09
CA CYS A 237 -7.30 -8.90 -0.07
C CYS A 237 -6.15 -7.89 -0.23
N LEU A 238 -6.48 -6.60 -0.25
CA LEU A 238 -5.53 -5.51 -0.08
C LEU A 238 -5.70 -4.96 1.34
N GLU A 239 -4.62 -4.93 2.09
CA GLU A 239 -4.54 -4.23 3.36
C GLU A 239 -3.60 -3.04 3.21
N VAL A 240 -4.02 -1.88 3.68
CA VAL A 240 -3.26 -0.64 3.62
C VAL A 240 -3.03 -0.12 5.03
N ILE A 241 -1.76 -0.02 5.43
CA ILE A 241 -1.34 0.51 6.73
C ILE A 241 -0.40 1.68 6.47
N ALA A 242 -0.79 2.86 6.92
CA ALA A 242 0.02 4.07 6.75
C ALA A 242 -0.15 5.04 7.93
N ARG A 243 0.70 6.06 7.98
CA ARG A 243 0.51 7.15 8.96
C ARG A 243 -0.83 7.85 8.74
N SER A 244 -1.13 8.25 7.51
CA SER A 244 -2.42 8.78 7.10
C SER A 244 -2.74 8.35 5.67
N ILE A 245 -4.04 8.30 5.33
CA ILE A 245 -4.49 7.75 4.04
C ILE A 245 -5.50 8.71 3.43
N GLN A 246 -5.29 9.04 2.16
CA GLN A 246 -6.24 9.74 1.33
C GLN A 246 -6.75 8.78 0.24
N LEU A 247 -8.08 8.73 0.08
CA LEU A 247 -8.79 7.84 -0.84
C LEU A 247 -9.58 8.64 -1.85
#